data_735b6d2c2ecadae962d90847ce23d34f
#
_entry.id   735b6d2c2ecadae962d90847ce23d34f
#
_cell.length_a   1.000
_cell.length_b   1.000
_cell.length_c   1.000
_cell.angle_alpha   90.00
_cell.angle_beta   90.00
_cell.angle_gamma   90.00
#
_symmetry.space_group_name_H-M   'P 1'
#
loop_
_entity.id
_entity.type
_entity.pdbx_description
1 polymer ?
#
loop_
_entity_poly.entity_id
_entity_poly.type
_entity_poly.pdbx_seq_one_letter_code
_entity_poly.pdbx_strand_id
1 'polypeptide(L)'
;MASRTIVVGDLHGCYDELMDLLNQVAFGADDRVVCVGDLVTKGPKSREVLDLFMSDQRFSSVMGNHDLALRRKWNGEKIKLKESQKPTHKALKKDKQHYVPYLNSLPFLIDLGSHLVVHAGLRPGVELHSQTTEDMTELRSLGKDRASRNGPPWYDEYDGDKVVLFGHWPAPEPRVGKKAIGLDTGCVYGHRLSAFIIETGEFKSVPARETYDLT
;
A
#
# COMPACT_ATOMS: atom_id res chain seq x y z
N MET A 1 8.38 23.17 11.76
CA MET A 1 8.44 22.96 10.29
C MET A 1 7.00 22.81 9.80
N ALA A 2 6.72 23.05 8.53
CA ALA A 2 5.36 22.79 8.00
C ALA A 2 5.06 21.28 8.07
N SER A 3 3.82 20.93 8.37
CA SER A 3 3.34 19.53 8.38
C SER A 3 3.52 18.89 6.99
N ARG A 4 4.09 17.70 6.94
CA ARG A 4 4.29 16.95 5.68
C ARG A 4 3.45 15.69 5.65
N THR A 5 3.00 15.34 4.45
CA THR A 5 2.35 14.06 4.17
C THR A 5 3.31 13.18 3.38
N ILE A 6 3.76 12.11 3.99
CA ILE A 6 4.71 11.15 3.44
C ILE A 6 3.91 9.92 3.00
N VAL A 7 3.72 9.74 1.69
CA VAL A 7 2.99 8.58 1.14
C VAL A 7 4.00 7.49 0.84
N VAL A 8 3.84 6.33 1.46
CA VAL A 8 4.79 5.20 1.42
C VAL A 8 4.20 4.05 0.60
N GLY A 9 5.03 3.41 -0.20
CA GLY A 9 4.70 2.21 -0.98
C GLY A 9 4.33 0.99 -0.11
N ASP A 10 4.11 -0.15 -0.76
CA ASP A 10 3.75 -1.43 -0.13
C ASP A 10 4.76 -1.83 0.94
N LEU A 11 4.27 -2.07 2.16
CA LEU A 11 5.14 -2.40 3.29
C LEU A 11 5.41 -3.89 3.45
N HIS A 12 4.41 -4.72 3.26
CA HIS A 12 4.56 -6.17 3.37
C HIS A 12 5.36 -6.64 4.60
N GLY A 13 5.21 -5.96 5.76
CA GLY A 13 5.96 -6.31 6.96
C GLY A 13 7.45 -5.90 6.95
N CYS A 14 7.88 -5.03 6.02
CA CYS A 14 9.22 -4.43 5.99
C CYS A 14 9.30 -3.26 7.00
N TYR A 15 9.15 -3.58 8.28
CA TYR A 15 9.10 -2.59 9.36
C TYR A 15 10.42 -1.84 9.53
N ASP A 16 11.54 -2.55 9.43
CA ASP A 16 12.85 -1.92 9.64
C ASP A 16 13.18 -0.92 8.54
N GLU A 17 12.81 -1.23 7.30
CA GLU A 17 12.94 -0.32 6.16
C GLU A 17 12.03 0.90 6.31
N LEU A 18 10.83 0.73 6.89
CA LEU A 18 9.98 1.86 7.23
C LEU A 18 10.66 2.77 8.25
N MET A 19 11.26 2.21 9.31
CA MET A 19 11.99 3.01 10.31
C MET A 19 13.21 3.72 9.69
N ASP A 20 13.95 3.05 8.82
CA ASP A 20 15.08 3.65 8.10
C ASP A 20 14.62 4.81 7.20
N LEU A 21 13.50 4.65 6.49
CA LEU A 21 12.91 5.69 5.65
C LEU A 21 12.43 6.90 6.48
N LEU A 22 11.78 6.66 7.61
CA LEU A 22 11.33 7.72 8.53
C LEU A 22 12.52 8.50 9.12
N ASN A 23 13.60 7.81 9.46
CA ASN A 23 14.85 8.44 9.89
C ASN A 23 15.47 9.29 8.78
N GLN A 24 15.53 8.76 7.55
CA GLN A 24 16.07 9.47 6.38
C GLN A 24 15.33 10.78 6.10
N VAL A 25 14.00 10.78 6.24
CA VAL A 25 13.18 11.99 6.02
C VAL A 25 13.07 12.88 7.26
N ALA A 26 13.76 12.52 8.36
CA ALA A 26 13.66 13.20 9.67
C ALA A 26 12.18 13.42 10.06
N PHE A 27 11.42 12.31 10.16
CA PHE A 27 9.99 12.32 10.49
C PHE A 27 9.73 13.03 11.81
N GLY A 28 8.95 14.09 11.78
CA GLY A 28 8.68 14.98 12.92
C GLY A 28 7.29 14.80 13.52
N ALA A 29 7.03 15.56 14.58
CA ALA A 29 5.78 15.47 15.34
C ALA A 29 4.54 15.87 14.52
N ASP A 30 4.70 16.82 13.58
CA ASP A 30 3.61 17.35 12.77
C ASP A 30 3.44 16.59 11.42
N ASP A 31 4.32 15.64 11.12
CA ASP A 31 4.28 14.86 9.90
C ASP A 31 3.26 13.70 10.02
N ARG A 32 2.72 13.27 8.88
CA ARG A 32 1.87 12.08 8.80
C ARG A 32 2.35 11.13 7.70
N VAL A 33 2.10 9.84 7.91
CA VAL A 33 2.38 8.76 6.97
C VAL A 33 1.07 8.21 6.42
N VAL A 34 1.00 8.02 5.11
CA VAL A 34 -0.10 7.32 4.44
C VAL A 34 0.50 6.18 3.62
N CYS A 35 0.18 4.93 3.96
CA CYS A 35 0.62 3.78 3.17
C CYS A 35 -0.37 3.49 2.04
N VAL A 36 0.14 3.10 0.88
CA VAL A 36 -0.68 2.70 -0.27
C VAL A 36 -1.29 1.30 -0.11
N GLY A 37 -1.23 0.71 1.09
CA GLY A 37 -1.78 -0.62 1.40
C GLY A 37 -0.72 -1.70 1.48
N ASP A 38 -1.19 -2.96 1.61
CA ASP A 38 -0.35 -4.14 1.78
C ASP A 38 0.63 -4.00 2.97
N LEU A 39 0.06 -3.65 4.13
CA LEU A 39 0.81 -3.55 5.38
C LEU A 39 1.43 -4.88 5.79
N VAL A 40 0.77 -5.99 5.47
CA VAL A 40 1.06 -7.32 6.01
C VAL A 40 1.49 -8.30 4.93
N THR A 41 1.97 -9.46 5.39
CA THR A 41 2.38 -10.65 4.62
C THR A 41 3.75 -10.53 3.94
N LYS A 42 4.27 -11.66 3.48
CA LYS A 42 5.56 -11.83 2.80
C LYS A 42 6.76 -11.53 3.71
N GLY A 43 6.91 -10.29 4.14
CA GLY A 43 8.03 -9.86 4.98
C GLY A 43 7.89 -10.25 6.46
N PRO A 44 8.95 -10.00 7.25
CA PRO A 44 9.13 -10.65 8.55
C PRO A 44 8.33 -10.03 9.70
N LYS A 45 7.97 -8.74 9.62
CA LYS A 45 7.49 -7.96 10.77
C LYS A 45 6.10 -7.37 10.56
N SER A 46 5.14 -8.21 10.07
CA SER A 46 3.74 -7.78 9.88
C SER A 46 3.05 -7.36 11.19
N ARG A 47 3.47 -7.92 12.34
CA ARG A 47 2.96 -7.55 13.66
C ARG A 47 3.35 -6.13 13.99
N GLU A 48 4.64 -5.83 13.91
CA GLU A 48 5.22 -4.53 14.25
C GLU A 48 4.65 -3.41 13.38
N VAL A 49 4.41 -3.69 12.09
CA VAL A 49 3.73 -2.74 11.19
C VAL A 49 2.30 -2.47 11.66
N LEU A 50 1.51 -3.51 11.94
CA LEU A 50 0.14 -3.35 12.42
C LEU A 50 0.09 -2.59 13.74
N ASP A 51 0.93 -2.96 14.71
CA ASP A 51 0.98 -2.33 16.03
C ASP A 51 1.34 -0.85 15.92
N LEU A 52 2.27 -0.47 15.03
CA LEU A 52 2.61 0.93 14.77
C LEU A 52 1.42 1.70 14.21
N PHE A 53 0.79 1.18 13.14
CA PHE A 53 -0.33 1.86 12.48
C PHE A 53 -1.60 1.93 13.35
N MET A 54 -1.72 1.05 14.33
CA MET A 54 -2.82 1.07 15.30
C MET A 54 -2.57 2.02 16.47
N SER A 55 -1.32 2.19 16.89
CA SER A 55 -0.97 2.94 18.11
C SER A 55 -0.69 4.42 17.88
N ASP A 56 -0.30 4.82 16.66
CA ASP A 56 0.07 6.20 16.33
C ASP A 56 -0.87 6.76 15.25
N GLN A 57 -1.70 7.74 15.63
CA GLN A 57 -2.68 8.38 14.74
C GLN A 57 -2.07 9.15 13.54
N ARG A 58 -0.76 9.36 13.53
CA ARG A 58 -0.05 9.94 12.38
C ARG A 58 0.11 8.94 11.23
N PHE A 59 -0.14 7.67 11.48
CA PHE A 59 -0.07 6.59 10.49
C PHE A 59 -1.46 6.18 10.02
N SER A 60 -1.63 6.12 8.71
CA SER A 60 -2.85 5.65 8.07
C SER A 60 -2.54 4.84 6.83
N SER A 61 -3.47 4.04 6.38
CA SER A 61 -3.31 3.20 5.18
C SER A 61 -4.63 3.05 4.45
N VAL A 62 -4.55 2.82 3.14
CA VAL A 62 -5.65 2.21 2.41
C VAL A 62 -5.58 0.69 2.52
N MET A 63 -6.67 0.02 2.18
CA MET A 63 -6.77 -1.44 2.14
C MET A 63 -6.02 -2.01 0.94
N GLY A 64 -4.95 -2.76 1.18
CA GLY A 64 -4.30 -3.59 0.15
C GLY A 64 -4.99 -4.94 -0.06
N ASN A 65 -4.68 -5.64 -1.15
CA ASN A 65 -5.28 -6.94 -1.43
C ASN A 65 -4.79 -8.03 -0.47
N HIS A 66 -3.60 -7.91 0.10
CA HIS A 66 -3.10 -8.83 1.14
C HIS A 66 -3.76 -8.55 2.49
N ASP A 67 -3.96 -7.29 2.85
CA ASP A 67 -4.71 -6.90 4.05
C ASP A 67 -6.16 -7.38 3.96
N LEU A 68 -6.81 -7.18 2.79
CA LEU A 68 -8.17 -7.62 2.50
C LEU A 68 -8.31 -9.15 2.62
N ALA A 69 -7.34 -9.91 2.14
CA ALA A 69 -7.37 -11.37 2.25
C ALA A 69 -7.33 -11.83 3.72
N LEU A 70 -6.45 -11.25 4.56
CA LEU A 70 -6.43 -11.56 5.99
C LEU A 70 -7.69 -11.11 6.70
N ARG A 71 -8.18 -9.90 6.41
CA ARG A 71 -9.45 -9.37 6.93
C ARG A 71 -10.61 -10.34 6.67
N ARG A 72 -10.81 -10.74 5.41
CA ARG A 72 -11.86 -11.68 5.00
C ARG A 72 -11.73 -13.03 5.71
N LYS A 73 -10.49 -13.57 5.74
CA LYS A 73 -10.21 -14.84 6.44
C LYS A 73 -10.51 -14.79 7.92
N TRP A 74 -10.15 -13.68 8.59
CA TRP A 74 -10.34 -13.54 10.04
C TRP A 74 -11.78 -13.20 10.42
N ASN A 75 -12.54 -12.59 9.52
CA ASN A 75 -14.00 -12.40 9.64
C ASN A 75 -14.80 -13.69 9.35
N GLY A 76 -14.13 -14.81 9.03
CA GLY A 76 -14.78 -16.12 8.87
C GLY A 76 -15.21 -16.45 7.45
N GLU A 77 -14.85 -15.64 6.45
CA GLU A 77 -15.14 -15.94 5.06
C GLU A 77 -14.37 -17.18 4.58
N LYS A 78 -15.03 -18.02 3.76
CA LYS A 78 -14.44 -19.21 3.16
C LYS A 78 -13.55 -18.86 1.98
N ILE A 79 -12.42 -18.22 2.24
CA ILE A 79 -11.42 -17.90 1.21
C ILE A 79 -10.17 -18.77 1.37
N LYS A 80 -9.48 -19.02 0.24
CA LYS A 80 -8.17 -19.69 0.21
C LYS A 80 -7.08 -18.61 0.22
N LEU A 81 -6.25 -18.61 1.24
CA LEU A 81 -5.08 -17.75 1.29
C LEU A 81 -4.01 -18.22 0.30
N LYS A 82 -3.32 -17.27 -0.34
CA LYS A 82 -2.11 -17.53 -1.14
C LYS A 82 -0.99 -18.07 -0.24
N GLU A 83 -0.01 -18.75 -0.81
CA GLU A 83 1.12 -19.31 -0.04
C GLU A 83 1.86 -18.22 0.75
N SER A 84 2.10 -17.07 0.16
CA SER A 84 2.75 -15.92 0.81
C SER A 84 1.94 -15.27 1.97
N GLN A 85 0.64 -15.56 2.08
CA GLN A 85 -0.22 -15.04 3.16
C GLN A 85 -0.32 -15.99 4.36
N LYS A 86 -0.06 -17.30 4.16
CA LYS A 86 -0.21 -18.33 5.20
C LYS A 86 0.72 -18.13 6.39
N PRO A 87 2.01 -17.77 6.22
CA PRO A 87 2.90 -17.55 7.36
C PRO A 87 2.39 -16.48 8.33
N THR A 88 2.00 -15.31 7.80
CA THR A 88 1.44 -14.21 8.61
C THR A 88 0.13 -14.62 9.28
N HIS A 89 -0.78 -15.28 8.54
CA HIS A 89 -2.00 -15.83 9.14
C HIS A 89 -1.68 -16.77 10.30
N LYS A 90 -0.74 -17.70 10.14
CA LYS A 90 -0.33 -18.65 11.18
C LYS A 90 0.23 -17.93 12.41
N ALA A 91 1.07 -16.90 12.19
CA ALA A 91 1.70 -16.14 13.26
C ALA A 91 0.70 -15.30 14.07
N LEU A 92 -0.27 -14.66 13.40
CA LEU A 92 -1.16 -13.67 14.02
C LEU A 92 -2.58 -14.19 14.34
N LYS A 93 -2.97 -15.38 13.87
CA LYS A 93 -4.36 -15.88 14.02
C LYS A 93 -4.85 -16.00 15.46
N LYS A 94 -3.95 -16.18 16.43
CA LYS A 94 -4.33 -16.26 17.86
C LYS A 94 -4.73 -14.88 18.39
N ASP A 95 -4.11 -13.83 17.87
CA ASP A 95 -4.31 -12.43 18.28
C ASP A 95 -5.24 -11.69 17.31
N LYS A 96 -5.89 -12.38 16.37
CA LYS A 96 -6.70 -11.78 15.31
C LYS A 96 -7.80 -10.83 15.83
N GLN A 97 -8.34 -11.09 17.01
CA GLN A 97 -9.36 -10.23 17.64
C GLN A 97 -8.84 -8.82 17.93
N HIS A 98 -7.54 -8.69 18.13
CA HIS A 98 -6.88 -7.39 18.29
C HIS A 98 -6.78 -6.63 16.96
N TYR A 99 -6.49 -7.32 15.86
CA TYR A 99 -6.22 -6.71 14.55
C TYR A 99 -7.46 -6.53 13.67
N VAL A 100 -8.48 -7.38 13.82
CA VAL A 100 -9.69 -7.36 12.98
C VAL A 100 -10.41 -6.01 12.99
N PRO A 101 -10.62 -5.33 14.14
CA PRO A 101 -11.27 -4.00 14.12
C PRO A 101 -10.51 -2.98 13.28
N TYR A 102 -9.18 -2.96 13.37
CA TYR A 102 -8.32 -2.08 12.58
C TYR A 102 -8.42 -2.40 11.08
N LEU A 103 -8.22 -3.67 10.70
CA LEU A 103 -8.35 -4.06 9.29
C LEU A 103 -9.74 -3.78 8.72
N ASN A 104 -10.79 -3.88 9.53
CA ASN A 104 -12.15 -3.53 9.11
C ASN A 104 -12.33 -2.02 8.88
N SER A 105 -11.56 -1.18 9.57
CA SER A 105 -11.64 0.28 9.47
C SER A 105 -10.85 0.85 8.29
N LEU A 106 -9.95 0.08 7.65
CA LEU A 106 -9.16 0.57 6.54
C LEU A 106 -10.05 0.96 5.34
N PRO A 107 -9.95 2.20 4.84
CA PRO A 107 -10.65 2.63 3.65
C PRO A 107 -9.99 2.05 2.39
N PHE A 108 -10.71 1.99 1.28
CA PHE A 108 -10.14 1.61 -0.02
C PHE A 108 -9.52 2.80 -0.77
N LEU A 109 -9.84 4.02 -0.37
CA LEU A 109 -9.34 5.26 -0.94
C LEU A 109 -9.24 6.33 0.15
N ILE A 110 -8.17 7.11 0.12
CA ILE A 110 -7.98 8.31 0.95
C ILE A 110 -7.84 9.51 0.04
N ASP A 111 -8.65 10.54 0.29
CA ASP A 111 -8.59 11.83 -0.41
C ASP A 111 -7.75 12.82 0.42
N LEU A 112 -6.63 13.26 -0.15
CA LEU A 112 -5.69 14.21 0.46
C LEU A 112 -5.80 15.62 -0.16
N GLY A 113 -6.95 15.92 -0.79
CA GLY A 113 -7.17 17.21 -1.47
C GLY A 113 -6.63 17.20 -2.89
N SER A 114 -5.36 17.45 -3.10
CA SER A 114 -4.71 17.42 -4.42
C SER A 114 -4.35 16.02 -4.91
N HIS A 115 -4.26 15.05 -4.00
CA HIS A 115 -3.88 13.67 -4.28
C HIS A 115 -4.92 12.68 -3.76
N LEU A 116 -5.04 11.55 -4.45
CA LEU A 116 -5.78 10.37 -3.99
C LEU A 116 -4.78 9.26 -3.68
N VAL A 117 -5.05 8.50 -2.62
CA VAL A 117 -4.28 7.28 -2.32
C VAL A 117 -5.19 6.08 -2.51
N VAL A 118 -4.78 5.11 -3.31
CA VAL A 118 -5.46 3.85 -3.56
C VAL A 118 -4.44 2.73 -3.64
N HIS A 119 -4.83 1.48 -3.34
CA HIS A 119 -3.82 0.42 -3.38
C HIS A 119 -3.39 0.07 -4.81
N ALA A 120 -4.31 -0.29 -5.69
CA ALA A 120 -3.95 -0.77 -7.04
C ALA A 120 -4.27 0.24 -8.14
N GLY A 121 -5.52 0.71 -8.24
CA GLY A 121 -5.84 1.65 -9.31
C GLY A 121 -7.27 2.15 -9.30
N LEU A 122 -7.51 3.10 -10.19
CA LEU A 122 -8.82 3.66 -10.48
C LEU A 122 -9.12 3.46 -11.97
N ARG A 123 -10.31 2.98 -12.29
CA ARG A 123 -10.73 2.80 -13.69
C ARG A 123 -10.99 4.15 -14.32
N PRO A 124 -10.29 4.52 -15.41
CA PRO A 124 -10.51 5.78 -16.12
C PRO A 124 -11.96 5.94 -16.58
N GLY A 125 -12.47 7.16 -16.56
CA GLY A 125 -13.84 7.48 -16.97
C GLY A 125 -14.95 6.98 -16.02
N VAL A 126 -14.58 6.45 -14.84
CA VAL A 126 -15.52 5.99 -13.81
C VAL A 126 -15.40 6.91 -12.59
N GLU A 127 -16.54 7.46 -12.14
CA GLU A 127 -16.61 8.32 -10.96
C GLU A 127 -16.06 7.62 -9.71
N LEU A 128 -15.44 8.38 -8.78
CA LEU A 128 -14.79 7.82 -7.59
C LEU A 128 -15.73 6.95 -6.74
N HIS A 129 -16.99 7.38 -6.57
CA HIS A 129 -17.98 6.64 -5.78
C HIS A 129 -18.49 5.36 -6.47
N SER A 130 -18.20 5.20 -7.77
CA SER A 130 -18.57 4.03 -8.58
C SER A 130 -17.40 3.07 -8.83
N GLN A 131 -16.20 3.39 -8.33
CA GLN A 131 -15.06 2.49 -8.38
C GLN A 131 -15.32 1.23 -7.57
N THR A 132 -14.95 0.07 -8.12
CA THR A 132 -15.15 -1.21 -7.42
C THR A 132 -14.02 -1.49 -6.44
N THR A 133 -14.31 -2.22 -5.36
CA THR A 133 -13.28 -2.70 -4.43
C THR A 133 -12.19 -3.49 -5.15
N GLU A 134 -12.61 -4.32 -6.11
CA GLU A 134 -11.70 -5.15 -6.89
C GLU A 134 -10.78 -4.31 -7.78
N ASP A 135 -11.25 -3.21 -8.37
CA ASP A 135 -10.39 -2.31 -9.14
C ASP A 135 -9.42 -1.57 -8.19
N MET A 136 -9.93 -1.06 -7.08
CA MET A 136 -9.08 -0.37 -6.09
C MET A 136 -8.01 -1.26 -5.46
N THR A 137 -8.20 -2.60 -5.45
CA THR A 137 -7.24 -3.53 -4.81
C THR A 137 -6.46 -4.41 -5.77
N GLU A 138 -6.83 -4.50 -7.06
CA GLU A 138 -6.19 -5.45 -7.99
C GLU A 138 -5.92 -4.90 -9.40
N LEU A 139 -6.38 -3.69 -9.74
CA LEU A 139 -6.28 -3.16 -11.10
C LEU A 139 -4.83 -2.87 -11.50
N ARG A 140 -4.37 -3.51 -12.57
CA ARG A 140 -3.11 -3.21 -13.26
C ARG A 140 -3.36 -2.71 -14.69
N SER A 141 -4.18 -3.44 -15.44
CA SER A 141 -4.46 -3.11 -16.84
C SER A 141 -5.95 -3.03 -17.13
N LEU A 142 -6.29 -2.33 -18.22
CA LEU A 142 -7.66 -2.08 -18.65
C LEU A 142 -8.25 -3.22 -19.52
N GLY A 143 -7.53 -4.34 -19.67
CA GLY A 143 -8.01 -5.52 -20.41
C GLY A 143 -9.12 -6.29 -19.67
N LYS A 144 -9.49 -7.44 -20.23
CA LYS A 144 -10.50 -8.35 -19.63
C LYS A 144 -10.09 -8.85 -18.24
N ASP A 145 -8.79 -9.07 -18.03
CA ASP A 145 -8.21 -9.42 -16.74
C ASP A 145 -7.54 -8.20 -16.14
N ARG A 146 -8.18 -7.61 -15.13
CA ARG A 146 -7.68 -6.41 -14.41
C ARG A 146 -6.32 -6.62 -13.73
N ALA A 147 -6.03 -7.84 -13.33
CA ALA A 147 -4.77 -8.19 -12.65
C ALA A 147 -3.63 -8.51 -13.63
N SER A 148 -3.90 -8.53 -14.93
CA SER A 148 -2.90 -8.79 -15.96
C SER A 148 -1.78 -7.75 -15.95
N ARG A 149 -0.56 -8.22 -16.15
CA ARG A 149 0.63 -7.37 -16.33
C ARG A 149 0.89 -7.04 -17.82
N ASN A 150 0.12 -7.62 -18.73
CA ASN A 150 0.36 -7.57 -20.18
C ASN A 150 -0.65 -6.72 -20.96
N GLY A 151 -1.50 -5.95 -20.27
CA GLY A 151 -2.45 -5.03 -20.90
C GLY A 151 -2.01 -3.58 -20.82
N PRO A 152 -2.77 -2.64 -21.43
CA PRO A 152 -2.52 -1.21 -21.27
C PRO A 152 -2.67 -0.82 -19.78
N PRO A 153 -1.65 -0.22 -19.19
CA PRO A 153 -1.70 0.19 -17.78
C PRO A 153 -2.81 1.22 -17.56
N TRP A 154 -3.56 1.07 -16.47
CA TRP A 154 -4.65 2.00 -16.15
C TRP A 154 -4.14 3.44 -15.96
N TYR A 155 -2.95 3.60 -15.38
CA TYR A 155 -2.37 4.90 -15.03
C TYR A 155 -1.90 5.72 -16.25
N ASP A 156 -1.74 5.10 -17.41
CA ASP A 156 -1.43 5.82 -18.68
C ASP A 156 -2.68 6.49 -19.27
N GLU A 157 -3.85 5.92 -18.98
CA GLU A 157 -5.14 6.40 -19.47
C GLU A 157 -5.90 7.26 -18.44
N TYR A 158 -5.38 7.36 -17.21
CA TYR A 158 -6.03 8.12 -16.15
C TYR A 158 -5.84 9.63 -16.37
N ASP A 159 -6.96 10.36 -16.47
CA ASP A 159 -7.04 11.79 -16.76
C ASP A 159 -7.84 12.61 -15.72
N GLY A 160 -8.12 12.02 -14.55
CA GLY A 160 -8.84 12.68 -13.45
C GLY A 160 -8.14 13.97 -12.95
N ASP A 161 -8.85 14.77 -12.17
CA ASP A 161 -8.36 16.07 -11.69
C ASP A 161 -7.23 15.96 -10.67
N LYS A 162 -7.20 14.89 -9.87
CA LYS A 162 -6.22 14.67 -8.79
C LYS A 162 -5.14 13.68 -9.22
N VAL A 163 -3.95 13.82 -8.65
CA VAL A 163 -2.87 12.84 -8.82
C VAL A 163 -3.16 11.61 -7.96
N VAL A 164 -3.07 10.42 -8.53
CA VAL A 164 -3.28 9.15 -7.82
C VAL A 164 -1.95 8.56 -7.38
N LEU A 165 -1.78 8.33 -6.08
CA LEU A 165 -0.64 7.61 -5.49
C LEU A 165 -1.08 6.16 -5.26
N PHE A 166 -0.32 5.20 -5.81
CA PHE A 166 -0.71 3.78 -5.78
C PHE A 166 0.47 2.82 -5.55
N GLY A 167 0.19 1.56 -5.25
CA GLY A 167 1.12 0.47 -5.03
C GLY A 167 0.86 -0.76 -5.91
N HIS A 168 0.88 -1.97 -5.31
CA HIS A 168 0.38 -3.24 -5.87
C HIS A 168 1.15 -3.80 -7.09
N TRP A 169 1.79 -2.97 -7.88
CA TRP A 169 2.45 -3.37 -9.12
C TRP A 169 3.94 -3.05 -9.05
N PRO A 170 4.75 -3.96 -8.48
CA PRO A 170 6.15 -3.69 -8.20
C PRO A 170 6.95 -3.34 -9.46
N ALA A 171 7.84 -2.36 -9.32
CA ALA A 171 8.83 -1.95 -10.30
C ALA A 171 10.13 -1.57 -9.58
N PRO A 172 11.31 -1.59 -10.24
CA PRO A 172 12.57 -1.19 -9.60
C PRO A 172 12.59 0.27 -9.14
N GLU A 173 11.86 1.14 -9.84
CA GLU A 173 11.75 2.57 -9.56
C GLU A 173 10.27 2.99 -9.51
N PRO A 174 9.93 4.12 -8.87
CA PRO A 174 8.57 4.65 -8.91
C PRO A 174 8.06 4.84 -10.34
N ARG A 175 6.83 4.44 -10.59
CA ARG A 175 6.16 4.66 -11.88
C ARG A 175 5.59 6.08 -11.90
N VAL A 176 6.00 6.90 -12.84
CA VAL A 176 5.50 8.28 -12.95
C VAL A 176 4.74 8.43 -14.25
N GLY A 177 3.42 8.45 -14.16
CA GLY A 177 2.50 8.77 -15.23
C GLY A 177 2.09 10.26 -15.20
N LYS A 178 1.20 10.65 -16.11
CA LYS A 178 0.72 12.04 -16.21
C LYS A 178 -0.01 12.50 -14.94
N LYS A 179 -0.84 11.65 -14.37
CA LYS A 179 -1.69 11.91 -13.20
C LYS A 179 -1.68 10.75 -12.20
N ALA A 180 -0.66 9.90 -12.24
CA ALA A 180 -0.54 8.78 -11.33
C ALA A 180 0.92 8.49 -10.99
N ILE A 181 1.20 8.12 -9.75
CA ILE A 181 2.53 7.80 -9.23
C ILE A 181 2.44 6.47 -8.49
N GLY A 182 3.13 5.45 -9.00
CA GLY A 182 3.24 4.13 -8.36
C GLY A 182 4.46 4.08 -7.45
N LEU A 183 4.24 3.73 -6.18
CA LEU A 183 5.25 3.73 -5.13
C LEU A 183 5.70 2.32 -4.71
N ASP A 184 5.07 1.25 -5.23
CA ASP A 184 5.54 -0.12 -4.98
C ASP A 184 6.85 -0.35 -5.74
N THR A 185 7.94 -0.16 -5.04
CA THR A 185 9.29 -0.40 -5.55
C THR A 185 9.88 -1.72 -5.09
N GLY A 186 9.03 -2.66 -4.69
CA GLY A 186 9.40 -4.05 -4.46
C GLY A 186 10.30 -4.27 -3.25
N CYS A 187 10.09 -3.55 -2.14
CA CYS A 187 10.90 -3.70 -0.93
C CYS A 187 11.00 -5.16 -0.50
N VAL A 188 9.88 -5.84 -0.37
CA VAL A 188 9.84 -7.25 0.07
C VAL A 188 10.57 -8.21 -0.89
N TYR A 189 10.80 -7.81 -2.13
CA TYR A 189 11.53 -8.57 -3.15
C TYR A 189 13.02 -8.19 -3.23
N GLY A 190 13.55 -7.45 -2.24
CA GLY A 190 14.97 -7.10 -2.17
C GLY A 190 15.35 -5.83 -2.94
N HIS A 191 14.38 -5.01 -3.36
CA HIS A 191 14.68 -3.75 -4.03
C HIS A 191 14.73 -2.60 -3.03
N ARG A 192 13.70 -1.76 -2.94
CA ARG A 192 13.67 -0.60 -2.05
C ARG A 192 12.27 -0.31 -1.52
N LEU A 193 12.18 0.38 -0.39
CA LEU A 193 10.97 1.03 0.08
C LEU A 193 11.01 2.48 -0.35
N SER A 194 9.98 2.93 -1.08
CA SER A 194 9.91 4.30 -1.60
C SER A 194 8.75 5.08 -0.97
N ALA A 195 8.96 6.38 -0.87
CA ALA A 195 7.93 7.34 -0.46
C ALA A 195 7.93 8.57 -1.36
N PHE A 196 6.78 9.24 -1.38
CA PHE A 196 6.57 10.54 -2.02
C PHE A 196 6.09 11.54 -0.96
N ILE A 197 6.75 12.70 -0.88
CA ILE A 197 6.38 13.80 0.03
C ILE A 197 5.52 14.78 -0.76
N ILE A 198 4.25 14.89 -0.40
CA ILE A 198 3.26 15.66 -1.18
C ILE A 198 3.65 17.13 -1.30
N GLU A 199 4.06 17.75 -0.19
CA GLU A 199 4.30 19.19 -0.09
C GLU A 199 5.54 19.65 -0.86
N THR A 200 6.52 18.74 -1.05
CA THR A 200 7.78 19.08 -1.77
C THR A 200 7.87 18.42 -3.15
N GLY A 201 7.03 17.42 -3.44
CA GLY A 201 7.13 16.64 -4.67
C GLY A 201 8.36 15.72 -4.72
N GLU A 202 9.02 15.48 -3.59
CA GLU A 202 10.26 14.69 -3.53
C GLU A 202 9.98 13.20 -3.34
N PHE A 203 10.75 12.37 -4.06
CA PHE A 203 10.86 10.96 -3.77
C PHE A 203 11.99 10.69 -2.77
N LYS A 204 11.74 9.80 -1.82
CA LYS A 204 12.75 9.25 -0.91
C LYS A 204 12.68 7.74 -0.96
N SER A 205 13.81 7.07 -0.77
CA SER A 205 13.84 5.61 -0.73
C SER A 205 15.01 5.07 0.09
N VAL A 206 14.80 3.90 0.67
CA VAL A 206 15.84 3.12 1.34
C VAL A 206 15.94 1.74 0.70
N PRO A 207 17.13 1.14 0.61
CA PRO A 207 17.27 -0.21 0.09
C PRO A 207 16.58 -1.21 1.04
N ALA A 208 16.03 -2.29 0.49
CA ALA A 208 15.64 -3.44 1.28
C ALA A 208 16.87 -4.04 1.97
N ARG A 209 16.72 -4.49 3.21
CA ARG A 209 17.80 -5.15 3.96
C ARG A 209 18.06 -6.56 3.45
N GLU A 210 17.01 -7.23 2.98
CA GLU A 210 17.06 -8.59 2.46
C GLU A 210 16.00 -8.80 1.37
N THR A 211 16.09 -9.92 0.64
CA THR A 211 14.99 -10.42 -0.17
C THR A 211 14.13 -11.35 0.70
N TYR A 212 12.96 -10.88 1.08
CA TYR A 212 12.07 -11.61 2.01
C TYR A 212 11.11 -12.57 1.30
N ASP A 213 10.74 -12.26 0.06
CA ASP A 213 9.85 -13.09 -0.77
C ASP A 213 10.46 -13.25 -2.18
N LEU A 214 10.55 -14.50 -2.64
CA LEU A 214 11.13 -14.86 -3.93
C LEU A 214 10.05 -15.15 -5.01
N THR A 215 8.74 -14.95 -4.70
CA THR A 215 7.63 -15.36 -5.57
C THR A 215 7.02 -14.23 -6.40
#